data_8ddaf54f469ea585235a2579f405bf99
#
_entry.id   8ddaf54f469ea585235a2579f405bf99
#
_cell.length_a   1.000
_cell.length_b   1.000
_cell.length_c   1.000
_cell.angle_alpha   90.00
_cell.angle_beta   90.00
_cell.angle_gamma   90.00
#
_symmetry.space_group_name_H-M   'P 1'
#
loop_
_entity.id
_entity.type
_entity.pdbx_description
1 polymer ?
#
loop_
_entity_poly.entity_id
_entity_poly.type
_entity_poly.pdbx_seq_one_letter_code
_entity_poly.pdbx_strand_id
1 'polypeptide(L)'
;LFPRVQGPLWGMPQDAVSGVTGLSEEMAPGSVSNLLTSDAVAFRVNFESATPPPSQQLYWRGPVMWDFDGYTWSAPRVPYPLVRPYEPLGEAVEYTVTVEPHGKRWLFALDLPAKTPPRSVMTSDFQLLFQTTLANRMRYDMISHLRYRDNGEPPRYELQRALRLPRDP
;
A
#
# COMPACT_ATOMS: atom_id res chain seq x y z
N LEU A 1 6.87 -41.92 36.18
CA LEU A 1 7.85 -41.29 35.31
C LEU A 1 7.10 -40.74 34.10
N PHE A 2 6.89 -39.43 34.06
CA PHE A 2 6.31 -38.76 32.90
C PHE A 2 7.47 -38.30 31.99
N PRO A 3 7.45 -38.56 30.68
CA PRO A 3 8.46 -38.05 29.76
C PRO A 3 8.36 -36.52 29.69
N ARG A 4 9.47 -35.84 29.98
CA ARG A 4 9.61 -34.42 29.74
C ARG A 4 9.78 -34.20 28.24
N VAL A 5 8.79 -33.60 27.57
CA VAL A 5 8.91 -33.12 26.22
C VAL A 5 9.82 -31.88 26.25
N GLN A 6 11.04 -32.03 25.71
CA GLN A 6 11.97 -30.91 25.53
C GLN A 6 11.63 -30.22 24.21
N GLY A 7 10.99 -29.07 24.31
CA GLY A 7 10.72 -28.17 23.18
C GLY A 7 9.59 -27.20 23.53
N PRO A 8 9.66 -25.96 23.08
CA PRO A 8 8.54 -25.03 23.26
C PRO A 8 7.33 -25.54 22.44
N LEU A 9 6.25 -25.87 23.12
CA LEU A 9 4.97 -26.30 22.53
C LEU A 9 4.29 -25.21 21.68
N TRP A 10 4.95 -24.07 21.49
CA TRP A 10 4.48 -22.93 20.74
C TRP A 10 5.45 -22.63 19.59
N GLY A 11 5.62 -23.57 18.69
CA GLY A 11 6.12 -23.28 17.36
C GLY A 11 5.02 -22.49 16.66
N MET A 12 5.15 -21.16 16.54
CA MET A 12 4.31 -20.42 15.61
C MET A 12 4.53 -21.03 14.22
N PRO A 13 3.47 -21.45 13.52
CA PRO A 13 3.60 -21.83 12.12
C PRO A 13 4.24 -20.66 11.35
N GLN A 14 5.28 -20.92 10.59
CA GLN A 14 5.96 -19.93 9.76
C GLN A 14 5.00 -19.27 8.74
N ASP A 15 3.86 -19.89 8.50
CA ASP A 15 2.76 -19.41 7.64
C ASP A 15 1.85 -18.36 8.31
N ALA A 16 1.99 -18.11 9.62
CA ALA A 16 1.17 -17.13 10.34
C ALA A 16 1.54 -15.67 10.00
N VAL A 17 2.69 -15.42 9.37
CA VAL A 17 3.12 -14.07 8.98
C VAL A 17 2.58 -13.66 7.62
N SER A 18 2.23 -14.59 6.75
CA SER A 18 1.73 -14.30 5.39
C SER A 18 0.21 -14.08 5.30
N GLY A 19 -0.53 -14.34 6.38
CA GLY A 19 -1.99 -14.27 6.40
C GLY A 19 -2.62 -13.04 7.08
N VAL A 20 -1.81 -12.11 7.61
CA VAL A 20 -2.32 -11.09 8.55
C VAL A 20 -2.76 -9.79 7.90
N THR A 21 -2.39 -9.52 6.67
CA THR A 21 -2.87 -8.31 5.99
C THR A 21 -3.57 -8.69 4.70
N GLY A 22 -4.85 -8.37 4.60
CA GLY A 22 -5.67 -8.54 3.40
C GLY A 22 -5.18 -7.78 2.15
N LEU A 23 -3.86 -7.59 1.99
CA LEU A 23 -3.23 -6.85 0.89
C LEU A 23 -2.21 -7.74 0.19
N SER A 24 -2.33 -7.82 -1.13
CA SER A 24 -1.45 -8.59 -2.00
C SER A 24 -0.80 -7.68 -3.05
N GLU A 25 0.35 -8.09 -3.57
CA GLU A 25 0.99 -7.50 -4.77
C GLU A 25 0.39 -8.05 -6.06
N GLU A 26 -0.54 -8.98 -5.92
CA GLU A 26 -1.26 -9.61 -7.01
C GLU A 26 -2.75 -9.62 -6.69
N MET A 27 -3.57 -9.42 -7.72
CA MET A 27 -5.02 -9.50 -7.64
C MET A 27 -5.54 -10.34 -8.79
N ALA A 28 -6.18 -11.46 -8.45
CA ALA A 28 -6.84 -12.35 -9.40
C ALA A 28 -8.31 -12.53 -9.02
N PRO A 29 -9.21 -12.89 -9.95
CA PRO A 29 -10.56 -13.27 -9.63
C PRO A 29 -10.59 -14.38 -8.57
N GLY A 30 -11.37 -14.18 -7.51
CA GLY A 30 -11.45 -15.12 -6.37
C GLY A 30 -10.44 -14.88 -5.23
N SER A 31 -9.29 -14.24 -5.47
CA SER A 31 -8.34 -13.91 -4.40
C SER A 31 -8.89 -12.87 -3.42
N VAL A 32 -9.76 -11.98 -3.90
CA VAL A 32 -10.41 -10.93 -3.09
C VAL A 32 -11.30 -11.53 -1.99
N SER A 33 -11.92 -12.69 -2.24
CA SER A 33 -12.80 -13.35 -1.26
C SER A 33 -12.07 -13.71 0.04
N ASN A 34 -10.82 -14.12 -0.04
CA ASN A 34 -10.00 -14.44 1.13
C ASN A 34 -9.54 -13.18 1.89
N LEU A 35 -9.43 -12.05 1.20
CA LEU A 35 -9.04 -10.78 1.79
C LEU A 35 -10.17 -10.17 2.63
N LEU A 36 -11.43 -10.42 2.25
CA LEU A 36 -12.62 -9.91 2.95
C LEU A 36 -12.87 -10.61 4.30
N THR A 37 -12.19 -11.71 4.59
CA THR A 37 -12.39 -12.49 5.82
C THR A 37 -11.42 -12.14 6.95
N SER A 38 -10.48 -11.22 6.74
CA SER A 38 -9.51 -10.82 7.74
C SER A 38 -9.97 -9.58 8.50
N ASP A 39 -10.23 -9.70 9.81
CA ASP A 39 -10.51 -8.59 10.72
C ASP A 39 -9.22 -7.95 11.29
N ALA A 40 -8.06 -8.35 10.78
CA ALA A 40 -6.78 -7.82 11.24
C ALA A 40 -6.64 -6.35 10.87
N VAL A 41 -6.20 -5.55 11.84
CA VAL A 41 -5.91 -4.13 11.61
C VAL A 41 -4.65 -4.00 10.76
N ALA A 42 -4.77 -3.46 9.55
CA ALA A 42 -3.63 -3.20 8.68
C ALA A 42 -2.84 -1.95 9.13
N PHE A 43 -3.55 -0.88 9.44
CA PHE A 43 -2.97 0.37 9.96
C PHE A 43 -4.00 1.18 10.74
N ARG A 44 -3.51 2.16 11.51
CA ARG A 44 -4.31 3.14 12.23
C ARG A 44 -3.89 4.54 11.82
N VAL A 45 -4.85 5.47 11.83
CA VAL A 45 -4.60 6.86 11.49
C VAL A 45 -5.12 7.75 12.61
N ASN A 46 -4.31 8.76 12.91
CA ASN A 46 -4.69 9.84 13.80
C ASN A 46 -4.58 11.17 13.03
N PHE A 47 -5.70 11.84 12.83
CA PHE A 47 -5.72 13.16 12.19
C PHE A 47 -5.35 14.24 13.20
N GLU A 48 -4.56 15.23 12.76
CA GLU A 48 -4.21 16.38 13.60
C GLU A 48 -5.41 17.31 13.82
N SER A 49 -6.31 17.37 12.83
CA SER A 49 -7.55 18.14 12.96
C SER A 49 -8.55 17.45 13.88
N ALA A 50 -9.25 18.22 14.69
CA ALA A 50 -10.37 17.74 15.51
C ALA A 50 -11.53 17.17 14.67
N THR A 51 -11.64 17.60 13.41
CA THR A 51 -12.65 17.10 12.46
C THR A 51 -11.95 16.39 11.31
N PRO A 52 -11.91 15.05 11.30
CA PRO A 52 -11.33 14.29 10.19
C PRO A 52 -12.16 14.47 8.91
N PRO A 53 -11.56 14.24 7.73
CA PRO A 53 -12.29 14.24 6.48
C PRO A 53 -13.44 13.22 6.49
N PRO A 54 -14.54 13.48 5.75
CA PRO A 54 -15.63 12.53 5.61
C PRO A 54 -15.14 11.18 5.07
N SER A 55 -15.74 10.08 5.49
CA SER A 55 -15.34 8.71 5.10
C SER A 55 -15.27 8.51 3.59
N GLN A 56 -16.13 9.17 2.82
CA GLN A 56 -16.16 9.12 1.36
C GLN A 56 -14.89 9.73 0.70
N GLN A 57 -14.14 10.55 1.42
CA GLN A 57 -12.88 11.15 0.97
C GLN A 57 -11.65 10.39 1.48
N LEU A 58 -11.84 9.34 2.28
CA LEU A 58 -10.75 8.56 2.84
C LEU A 58 -10.31 7.44 1.87
N TYR A 59 -9.70 7.84 0.77
CA TYR A 59 -9.06 6.88 -0.15
C TYR A 59 -7.62 6.63 0.28
N TRP A 60 -7.33 5.43 0.77
CA TRP A 60 -5.99 5.03 1.20
C TRP A 60 -5.26 4.34 0.05
N ARG A 61 -4.20 5.00 -0.41
CA ARG A 61 -3.37 4.47 -1.48
C ARG A 61 -2.46 3.38 -0.95
N GLY A 62 -2.61 2.19 -1.49
CA GLY A 62 -1.79 1.01 -1.25
C GLY A 62 -1.00 0.61 -2.51
N PRO A 63 -0.80 -0.70 -2.76
CA PRO A 63 -0.15 -1.19 -3.96
C PRO A 63 -0.90 -0.78 -5.23
N VAL A 64 -0.14 -0.32 -6.23
CA VAL A 64 -0.67 -0.01 -7.57
C VAL A 64 -0.23 -1.11 -8.53
N MET A 65 -1.19 -1.70 -9.23
CA MET A 65 -0.99 -2.82 -10.14
C MET A 65 -1.04 -2.33 -11.59
N TRP A 66 0.00 -2.65 -12.35
CA TRP A 66 0.18 -2.18 -13.72
C TRP A 66 0.17 -3.30 -14.75
N ASP A 67 0.57 -4.48 -14.37
CA ASP A 67 0.74 -5.60 -15.28
C ASP A 67 -0.46 -6.54 -15.17
N PHE A 68 -1.06 -6.84 -16.33
CA PHE A 68 -2.17 -7.77 -16.45
C PHE A 68 -1.79 -8.87 -17.46
N ASP A 69 -1.86 -10.12 -17.03
CA ASP A 69 -1.53 -11.30 -17.85
C ASP A 69 -2.74 -11.95 -18.54
N GLY A 70 -3.94 -11.42 -18.34
CA GLY A 70 -5.22 -11.98 -18.79
C GLY A 70 -6.07 -12.55 -17.65
N TYR A 71 -5.47 -12.76 -16.48
CA TYR A 71 -6.15 -13.29 -15.29
C TYR A 71 -5.75 -12.57 -14.02
N THR A 72 -4.46 -12.25 -13.86
CA THR A 72 -3.88 -11.66 -12.65
C THR A 72 -3.35 -10.26 -12.93
N TRP A 73 -3.68 -9.31 -12.07
CA TRP A 73 -3.03 -8.03 -11.98
C TRP A 73 -1.86 -8.12 -11.01
N SER A 74 -0.72 -7.53 -11.36
CA SER A 74 0.47 -7.51 -10.51
C SER A 74 1.14 -6.14 -10.46
N ALA A 75 1.84 -5.89 -9.35
CA ALA A 75 2.65 -4.70 -9.18
C ALA A 75 3.91 -4.76 -10.07
N PRO A 76 4.43 -3.62 -10.54
CA PRO A 76 5.64 -3.58 -11.35
C PRO A 76 6.85 -4.07 -10.54
N ARG A 77 7.73 -4.87 -11.16
CA ARG A 77 8.97 -5.35 -10.53
C ARG A 77 9.92 -4.22 -10.15
N VAL A 78 9.90 -3.15 -10.92
CA VAL A 78 10.70 -1.94 -10.67
C VAL A 78 9.73 -0.76 -10.65
N PRO A 79 9.52 -0.12 -9.50
CA PRO A 79 8.70 1.06 -9.42
C PRO A 79 9.40 2.23 -10.12
N TYR A 80 8.65 3.04 -10.85
CA TYR A 80 9.18 4.23 -11.48
C TYR A 80 9.30 5.35 -10.45
N PRO A 81 10.48 5.92 -10.21
CA PRO A 81 10.72 6.89 -9.13
C PRO A 81 10.31 8.33 -9.47
N LEU A 82 9.75 8.57 -10.65
CA LEU A 82 9.39 9.92 -11.09
C LEU A 82 8.00 10.29 -10.58
N VAL A 83 7.98 11.12 -9.54
CA VAL A 83 6.73 11.74 -9.07
C VAL A 83 6.26 12.74 -10.10
N ARG A 84 5.02 12.62 -10.55
CA ARG A 84 4.39 13.62 -11.43
C ARG A 84 4.03 14.87 -10.64
N PRO A 85 4.28 16.06 -11.20
CA PRO A 85 3.83 17.29 -10.58
C PRO A 85 2.30 17.36 -10.59
N TYR A 86 1.73 17.79 -9.50
CA TYR A 86 0.32 18.11 -9.39
C TYR A 86 0.13 19.47 -8.71
N GLU A 87 -0.99 20.10 -8.96
CA GLU A 87 -1.37 21.36 -8.32
C GLU A 87 -2.35 21.06 -7.18
N PRO A 88 -1.99 21.29 -5.91
CA PRO A 88 -2.92 21.10 -4.80
C PRO A 88 -4.03 22.14 -4.86
N LEU A 89 -5.26 21.71 -4.61
CA LEU A 89 -6.45 22.56 -4.55
C LEU A 89 -7.08 22.44 -3.16
N GLY A 90 -6.95 23.48 -2.33
CA GLY A 90 -7.51 23.50 -0.97
C GLY A 90 -6.48 23.17 0.11
N GLU A 91 -6.98 22.94 1.30
CA GLU A 91 -6.15 22.71 2.47
C GLU A 91 -5.52 21.31 2.48
N ALA A 92 -4.32 21.22 3.02
CA ALA A 92 -3.65 19.95 3.27
C ALA A 92 -4.25 19.27 4.50
N VAL A 93 -4.27 17.94 4.48
CA VAL A 93 -4.67 17.11 5.62
C VAL A 93 -3.40 16.57 6.28
N GLU A 94 -3.22 16.89 7.56
CA GLU A 94 -2.11 16.40 8.38
C GLU A 94 -2.57 15.24 9.26
N TYR A 95 -1.78 14.16 9.28
CA TYR A 95 -2.12 12.96 10.03
C TYR A 95 -0.89 12.08 10.30
N THR A 96 -1.01 11.26 11.33
CA THR A 96 -0.03 10.22 11.65
C THR A 96 -0.57 8.85 11.29
N VAL A 97 0.22 8.04 10.61
CA VAL A 97 -0.09 6.64 10.30
C VAL A 97 0.74 5.72 11.20
N THR A 98 0.09 4.72 11.78
CA THR A 98 0.74 3.60 12.45
C THR A 98 0.38 2.33 11.68
N VAL A 99 1.36 1.77 10.97
CA VAL A 99 1.19 0.58 10.14
C VAL A 99 1.68 -0.67 10.86
N GLU A 100 0.91 -1.75 10.79
CA GLU A 100 1.29 -3.05 11.35
C GLU A 100 2.28 -3.78 10.43
N PRO A 101 3.13 -4.68 10.96
CA PRO A 101 4.08 -5.44 10.15
C PRO A 101 3.33 -6.30 9.12
N HIS A 102 3.74 -6.24 7.87
CA HIS A 102 3.14 -7.03 6.78
C HIS A 102 4.17 -7.69 5.86
N GLY A 103 5.47 -7.55 6.15
CA GLY A 103 6.54 -8.20 5.40
C GLY A 103 6.74 -7.68 3.97
N LYS A 104 6.05 -6.60 3.57
CA LYS A 104 6.17 -5.94 2.27
C LYS A 104 6.79 -4.56 2.43
N ARG A 105 6.98 -3.85 1.32
CA ARG A 105 7.62 -2.52 1.32
C ARG A 105 6.62 -1.36 1.31
N TRP A 106 5.33 -1.62 1.20
CA TRP A 106 4.32 -0.56 1.06
C TRP A 106 4.11 0.23 2.34
N LEU A 107 3.90 1.53 2.17
CA LEU A 107 3.35 2.40 3.17
C LEU A 107 2.04 2.98 2.64
N PHE A 108 1.18 3.39 3.53
CA PHE A 108 -0.14 3.92 3.18
C PHE A 108 -0.15 5.43 3.26
N ALA A 109 -0.78 6.07 2.29
CA ALA A 109 -1.06 7.49 2.31
C ALA A 109 -2.50 7.77 1.93
N LEU A 110 -3.04 8.84 2.45
CA LEU A 110 -4.34 9.33 2.07
C LEU A 110 -4.21 10.06 0.73
N ASP A 111 -4.88 9.57 -0.29
CA ASP A 111 -4.96 10.11 -1.66
C ASP A 111 -3.60 10.56 -2.23
N LEU A 112 -3.32 11.86 -2.37
CA LEU A 112 -2.06 12.38 -2.88
C LEU A 112 -1.14 12.87 -1.76
N PRO A 113 -0.09 12.10 -1.43
CA PRO A 113 0.87 12.50 -0.42
C PRO A 113 1.71 13.69 -0.89
N ALA A 114 1.83 14.70 -0.04
CA ALA A 114 2.65 15.88 -0.26
C ALA A 114 4.09 15.72 0.26
N LYS A 115 4.33 14.70 1.08
CA LYS A 115 5.67 14.38 1.59
C LYS A 115 5.91 12.87 1.61
N THR A 116 7.18 12.51 1.64
CA THR A 116 7.64 11.12 1.70
C THR A 116 8.21 10.85 3.10
N PRO A 117 7.77 9.80 3.80
CA PRO A 117 8.36 9.42 5.09
C PRO A 117 9.86 9.13 4.99
N PRO A 118 10.63 9.27 6.08
CA PRO A 118 12.05 8.92 6.08
C PRO A 118 12.28 7.49 5.59
N ARG A 119 13.36 7.26 4.83
CA ARG A 119 13.73 5.96 4.27
C ARG A 119 12.68 5.33 3.35
N SER A 120 11.86 6.15 2.72
CA SER A 120 10.91 5.72 1.71
C SER A 120 11.05 6.54 0.43
N VAL A 121 10.46 6.05 -0.65
CA VAL A 121 10.38 6.72 -1.93
C VAL A 121 8.92 6.76 -2.37
N MET A 122 8.58 7.79 -3.14
CA MET A 122 7.28 7.91 -3.81
C MET A 122 7.45 7.59 -5.28
N THR A 123 6.56 6.79 -5.82
CA THR A 123 6.57 6.38 -7.23
C THR A 123 5.79 7.37 -8.10
N SER A 124 5.82 7.20 -9.42
CA SER A 124 5.08 8.05 -10.37
C SER A 124 3.54 7.97 -10.20
N ASP A 125 3.06 6.90 -9.61
CA ASP A 125 1.66 6.66 -9.28
C ASP A 125 1.31 6.98 -7.82
N PHE A 126 2.20 7.76 -7.16
CA PHE A 126 2.07 8.22 -5.77
C PHE A 126 2.01 7.11 -4.72
N GLN A 127 2.44 5.90 -5.06
CA GLN A 127 2.64 4.83 -4.09
C GLN A 127 3.88 5.14 -3.23
N LEU A 128 3.80 4.87 -1.93
CA LEU A 128 4.93 4.97 -1.02
C LEU A 128 5.56 3.60 -0.80
N LEU A 129 6.88 3.53 -0.99
CA LEU A 129 7.67 2.32 -0.80
C LEU A 129 8.79 2.56 0.21
N PHE A 130 8.80 1.80 1.28
CA PHE A 130 9.88 1.79 2.24
C PHE A 130 11.12 1.09 1.65
N GLN A 131 12.32 1.46 2.10
CA GLN A 131 13.57 0.90 1.56
C GLN A 131 13.72 -0.60 1.78
N THR A 132 13.18 -1.11 2.90
CA THR A 132 13.21 -2.52 3.28
C THR A 132 11.79 -3.04 3.50
N THR A 133 11.65 -4.35 3.70
CA THR A 133 10.37 -4.93 4.12
C THR A 133 9.98 -4.48 5.53
N LEU A 134 8.70 -4.25 5.75
CA LEU A 134 8.16 -3.80 7.04
C LEU A 134 7.96 -5.01 7.97
N ALA A 135 9.01 -5.32 8.72
CA ALA A 135 9.02 -6.41 9.69
C ALA A 135 8.53 -6.00 11.09
N ASN A 136 8.49 -4.70 11.38
CA ASN A 136 8.07 -4.16 12.67
C ASN A 136 7.03 -3.07 12.45
N ARG A 137 6.20 -2.82 13.48
CA ARG A 137 5.27 -1.70 13.49
C ARG A 137 6.02 -0.38 13.26
N MET A 138 5.49 0.45 12.37
CA MET A 138 6.09 1.73 12.01
C MET A 138 5.09 2.86 12.16
N ARG A 139 5.55 3.99 12.72
CA ARG A 139 4.79 5.23 12.80
C ARG A 139 5.47 6.31 11.97
N TYR A 140 4.70 7.08 11.22
CA TYR A 140 5.18 8.20 10.41
C TYR A 140 4.10 9.26 10.23
N ASP A 141 4.55 10.51 10.09
CA ASP A 141 3.66 11.66 9.89
C ASP A 141 3.54 11.98 8.42
N MET A 142 2.34 12.30 8.00
CA MET A 142 1.97 12.53 6.61
C MET A 142 1.24 13.85 6.43
N ILE A 143 1.36 14.36 5.22
CA ILE A 143 0.56 15.46 4.70
C ILE A 143 0.03 15.03 3.34
N SER A 144 -1.26 15.21 3.09
CA SER A 144 -1.89 14.84 1.82
C SER A 144 -2.86 15.90 1.33
N HIS A 145 -3.10 15.92 0.03
CA HIS A 145 -4.12 16.75 -0.59
C HIS A 145 -5.25 15.88 -1.14
N LEU A 146 -6.49 16.18 -0.73
CA LEU A 146 -7.70 15.48 -1.19
C LEU A 146 -8.30 16.10 -2.45
N ARG A 147 -7.89 17.32 -2.79
CA ARG A 147 -8.31 18.05 -3.98
C ARG A 147 -7.07 18.52 -4.72
N TYR A 148 -6.97 18.18 -5.97
CA TYR A 148 -5.80 18.50 -6.80
C TYR A 148 -6.18 18.54 -8.27
N ARG A 149 -5.30 19.13 -9.07
CA ARG A 149 -5.32 19.04 -10.52
C ARG A 149 -4.06 18.34 -10.96
N ASP A 150 -4.21 17.24 -11.70
CA ASP A 150 -3.09 16.59 -12.38
C ASP A 150 -2.76 17.42 -13.63
N ASN A 151 -1.56 18.01 -13.67
CA ASN A 151 -1.09 18.83 -14.78
C ASN A 151 -0.13 18.06 -15.70
N GLY A 152 0.08 16.77 -15.44
CA GLY A 152 1.04 15.95 -16.17
C GLY A 152 0.39 15.03 -17.19
N GLU A 153 0.79 15.11 -18.46
CA GLU A 153 0.54 14.00 -19.37
C GLU A 153 1.36 12.77 -18.93
N PRO A 154 0.75 11.59 -18.85
CA PRO A 154 1.49 10.39 -18.52
C PRO A 154 2.55 10.12 -19.60
N PRO A 155 3.77 9.73 -19.21
CA PRO A 155 4.81 9.39 -20.17
C PRO A 155 4.34 8.32 -21.16
N ARG A 156 4.80 8.40 -22.40
CA ARG A 156 4.37 7.45 -23.46
C ARG A 156 4.55 5.98 -23.09
N TYR A 157 5.60 5.66 -22.33
CA TYR A 157 5.84 4.29 -21.88
C TYR A 157 4.79 3.80 -20.87
N GLU A 158 4.30 4.69 -19.99
CA GLU A 158 3.20 4.37 -19.07
C GLU A 158 1.90 4.11 -19.83
N LEU A 159 1.57 4.97 -20.80
CA LEU A 159 0.40 4.78 -21.67
C LEU A 159 0.49 3.47 -22.44
N GLN A 160 1.65 3.18 -23.05
CA GLN A 160 1.85 1.93 -23.80
C GLN A 160 1.72 0.70 -22.88
N ARG A 161 2.16 0.79 -21.64
CA ARG A 161 2.03 -0.28 -20.67
C ARG A 161 0.58 -0.47 -20.23
N ALA A 162 -0.11 0.63 -19.87
CA ALA A 162 -1.50 0.60 -19.45
C ALA A 162 -2.46 0.09 -20.54
N LEU A 163 -2.11 0.31 -21.82
CA LEU A 163 -2.88 -0.15 -22.97
C LEU A 163 -2.46 -1.54 -23.49
N ARG A 164 -1.48 -2.18 -22.85
CA ARG A 164 -1.03 -3.51 -23.28
C ARG A 164 -2.08 -4.55 -22.88
N LEU A 165 -2.70 -5.13 -23.89
CA LEU A 165 -3.55 -6.31 -23.72
C LEU A 165 -2.69 -7.57 -23.56
N PRO A 166 -3.13 -8.54 -22.74
CA PRO A 166 -2.50 -9.85 -22.70
C PRO A 166 -2.58 -10.49 -24.12
N ARG A 167 -1.57 -11.26 -24.45
CA ARG A 167 -1.67 -12.10 -25.65
C ARG A 167 -2.68 -13.20 -25.34
N ASP A 168 -3.55 -13.50 -26.29
CA ASP A 168 -4.46 -14.63 -26.16
C ASP A 168 -3.68 -15.88 -25.75
N PRO A 169 -4.21 -16.66 -24.77
CA PRO A 169 -3.56 -17.86 -24.27
C PRO A 169 -3.44 -18.94 -25.33
#